data_87040979a62fa59a89d1d98c9d2caf5a
#
_entry.id   87040979a62fa59a89d1d98c9d2caf5a
#
_cell.length_a   1.000
_cell.length_b   1.000
_cell.length_c   1.000
_cell.angle_alpha   90.00
_cell.angle_beta   90.00
_cell.angle_gamma   90.00
#
_symmetry.space_group_name_H-M   'P 1'
#
loop_
_entity.id
_entity.type
_entity.pdbx_description
1 polymer ?
#
loop_
_entity_poly.entity_id
_entity_poly.type
_entity_poly.pdbx_seq_one_letter_code
_entity_poly.pdbx_strand_id
1 'polypeptide(L)'
;MIALRLEGQAMEIEGTKFGSITIDRKTYEHDVVIRLSGEVIKRKKKLSKKYYGTSHVLSKDEAKFVFEKGCEQFIIGSGQMGNVHLSPEAETYFAKKGCKVLLQPTPDAIGVFNKSHAKKIGLFHVTC
;
A
#
# COMPACT_ATOMS: atom_id res chain seq x y z
N MET A 1 23.77 -10.42 14.51
CA MET A 1 23.60 -9.03 15.06
C MET A 1 22.49 -8.34 14.29
N ILE A 2 21.57 -7.74 15.01
CA ILE A 2 20.50 -6.98 14.39
C ILE A 2 21.05 -5.58 14.08
N ALA A 3 21.02 -5.20 12.79
CA ALA A 3 21.38 -3.85 12.41
C ALA A 3 20.28 -2.90 12.90
N LEU A 4 20.65 -1.95 13.73
CA LEU A 4 19.71 -0.94 14.16
C LEU A 4 19.48 0.06 13.03
N ARG A 5 18.22 0.37 12.78
CA ARG A 5 17.87 1.40 11.82
C ARG A 5 18.18 2.76 12.44
N LEU A 6 18.93 3.58 11.73
CA LEU A 6 19.19 4.93 12.17
C LEU A 6 17.93 5.77 12.11
N GLU A 7 17.83 6.74 13.02
CA GLU A 7 16.73 7.69 12.98
C GLU A 7 16.67 8.38 11.61
N GLY A 8 15.47 8.44 11.03
CA GLY A 8 15.26 9.01 9.70
C GLY A 8 15.46 8.05 8.54
N GLN A 9 15.98 6.85 8.78
CA GLN A 9 16.05 5.85 7.73
C GLN A 9 14.66 5.29 7.44
N ALA A 10 14.28 5.35 6.16
CA ALA A 10 13.03 4.74 5.72
C ALA A 10 13.16 3.22 5.70
N MET A 11 12.05 2.53 5.91
CA MET A 11 11.97 1.11 5.66
C MET A 11 12.18 0.84 4.17
N GLU A 12 12.59 -0.36 3.83
CA GLU A 12 12.82 -0.74 2.45
C GLU A 12 12.05 -2.00 2.09
N ILE A 13 11.40 -1.95 0.92
CA ILE A 13 10.79 -3.12 0.31
C ILE A 13 11.84 -3.74 -0.61
N GLU A 14 12.31 -4.95 -0.27
CA GLU A 14 13.37 -5.61 -1.03
C GLU A 14 12.88 -6.22 -2.34
N GLY A 15 11.64 -6.71 -2.36
CA GLY A 15 11.13 -7.33 -3.56
C GLY A 15 9.76 -7.94 -3.41
N THR A 16 9.25 -8.48 -4.50
CA THR A 16 7.95 -9.13 -4.55
C THR A 16 7.98 -10.26 -5.59
N LYS A 17 7.15 -11.26 -5.38
CA LYS A 17 6.79 -12.26 -6.38
C LYS A 17 5.32 -12.59 -6.21
N PHE A 18 4.75 -13.34 -7.14
CA PHE A 18 3.34 -13.71 -7.04
C PHE A 18 3.08 -14.37 -5.68
N GLY A 19 2.20 -13.76 -4.90
CA GLY A 19 1.81 -14.27 -3.58
C GLY A 19 2.61 -13.76 -2.41
N SER A 20 3.68 -12.96 -2.61
CA SER A 20 4.49 -12.48 -1.48
C SER A 20 5.16 -11.15 -1.73
N ILE A 21 5.53 -10.50 -0.64
CA ILE A 21 6.31 -9.26 -0.64
C ILE A 21 7.27 -9.31 0.55
N THR A 22 8.51 -8.88 0.33
CA THR A 22 9.53 -8.85 1.38
C THR A 22 9.85 -7.42 1.76
N ILE A 23 9.67 -7.11 3.04
CA ILE A 23 9.85 -5.76 3.60
C ILE A 23 10.75 -5.87 4.81
N ASP A 24 11.85 -5.11 4.84
CA ASP A 24 12.81 -5.14 5.94
C ASP A 24 13.18 -6.57 6.34
N ARG A 25 13.49 -7.41 5.35
CA ARG A 25 13.91 -8.82 5.49
C ARG A 25 12.81 -9.79 5.95
N LYS A 26 11.57 -9.33 6.07
CA LYS A 26 10.44 -10.19 6.42
C LYS A 26 9.56 -10.40 5.20
N THR A 27 9.23 -11.64 4.90
CA THR A 27 8.36 -12.00 3.78
C THR A 27 6.94 -12.19 4.27
N TYR A 28 6.01 -11.49 3.62
CA TYR A 28 4.58 -11.56 3.88
C TYR A 28 3.90 -12.27 2.71
N GLU A 29 3.11 -13.28 3.00
CA GLU A 29 2.40 -14.06 1.98
C GLU A 29 0.93 -13.62 1.86
N HIS A 30 0.70 -12.34 1.99
CA HIS A 30 -0.62 -11.70 1.88
C HIS A 30 -0.45 -10.23 1.55
N ASP A 31 -1.53 -9.59 1.11
CA ASP A 31 -1.52 -8.15 0.89
C ASP A 31 -1.23 -7.41 2.19
N VAL A 32 -0.46 -6.34 2.07
CA VAL A 32 -0.04 -5.55 3.22
C VAL A 32 -0.44 -4.08 3.08
N VAL A 33 -0.61 -3.42 4.22
CA VAL A 33 -0.71 -1.97 4.34
C VAL A 33 0.49 -1.50 5.14
N ILE A 34 1.18 -0.48 4.64
CA ILE A 34 2.31 0.15 5.34
C ILE A 34 1.83 1.49 5.87
N ARG A 35 1.89 1.64 7.20
CA ARG A 35 1.42 2.83 7.90
C ARG A 35 2.46 3.95 7.83
N LEU A 36 2.05 5.18 8.17
CA LEU A 36 3.00 6.32 8.25
C LEU A 36 4.19 6.01 9.14
N SER A 37 3.96 5.26 10.23
CA SER A 37 5.02 4.87 11.17
C SER A 37 6.00 3.84 10.59
N GLY A 38 5.67 3.24 9.45
CA GLY A 38 6.40 2.11 8.90
C GLY A 38 5.88 0.75 9.37
N GLU A 39 4.89 0.73 10.28
CA GLU A 39 4.26 -0.53 10.68
C GLU A 39 3.60 -1.20 9.50
N VAL A 40 3.80 -2.51 9.36
CA VAL A 40 3.19 -3.32 8.31
C VAL A 40 2.05 -4.11 8.92
N ILE A 41 0.85 -3.95 8.36
CA ILE A 41 -0.34 -4.69 8.79
C ILE A 41 -0.95 -5.41 7.60
N LYS A 42 -1.80 -6.40 7.88
CA LYS A 42 -2.51 -7.12 6.83
C LYS A 42 -3.61 -6.26 6.26
N ARG A 43 -3.75 -6.27 4.92
CA ARG A 43 -4.85 -5.58 4.23
C ARG A 43 -6.20 -6.16 4.64
N LYS A 44 -7.21 -5.29 4.81
CA LYS A 44 -8.59 -5.71 5.11
C LYS A 44 -9.44 -5.76 3.84
N LYS A 45 -9.25 -6.79 3.03
CA LYS A 45 -9.96 -6.97 1.76
C LYS A 45 -11.48 -6.98 1.89
N LYS A 46 -12.00 -7.44 3.02
CA LYS A 46 -13.45 -7.53 3.23
C LYS A 46 -14.15 -6.18 3.14
N LEU A 47 -13.44 -5.08 3.42
CA LEU A 47 -14.01 -3.74 3.34
C LEU A 47 -14.33 -3.34 1.89
N SER A 48 -13.69 -3.97 0.92
CA SER A 48 -13.97 -3.76 -0.49
C SER A 48 -14.88 -4.85 -1.04
N LYS A 49 -14.63 -6.11 -0.67
CA LYS A 49 -15.41 -7.25 -1.17
C LYS A 49 -16.90 -7.13 -0.87
N LYS A 50 -17.26 -6.55 0.28
CA LYS A 50 -18.69 -6.41 0.65
C LYS A 50 -19.47 -5.52 -0.31
N TYR A 51 -18.79 -4.61 -1.02
CA TYR A 51 -19.44 -3.72 -1.99
C TYR A 51 -19.31 -4.22 -3.43
N TYR A 52 -18.17 -4.77 -3.77
CA TYR A 52 -17.82 -5.05 -5.17
C TYR A 52 -17.68 -6.53 -5.48
N GLY A 53 -17.80 -7.41 -4.48
CA GLY A 53 -17.59 -8.84 -4.66
C GLY A 53 -16.16 -9.24 -4.98
N THR A 54 -15.24 -8.29 -4.97
CA THR A 54 -13.83 -8.50 -5.30
C THR A 54 -12.96 -7.54 -4.49
N SER A 55 -11.70 -7.92 -4.27
CA SER A 55 -10.72 -7.03 -3.65
C SER A 55 -9.94 -6.20 -4.69
N HIS A 56 -10.27 -6.35 -5.99
CA HIS A 56 -9.60 -5.59 -7.06
C HIS A 56 -10.14 -4.17 -7.21
N VAL A 57 -11.24 -3.83 -6.54
CA VAL A 57 -11.76 -2.46 -6.47
C VAL A 57 -11.66 -2.00 -5.03
N LEU A 58 -10.78 -1.02 -4.76
CA LEU A 58 -10.59 -0.49 -3.42
C LEU A 58 -11.74 0.46 -3.08
N SER A 59 -12.52 0.11 -2.08
CA SER A 59 -13.71 0.86 -1.68
C SER A 59 -13.37 2.09 -0.85
N LYS A 60 -14.36 3.00 -0.70
CA LYS A 60 -14.23 4.14 0.20
C LYS A 60 -14.00 3.70 1.65
N ASP A 61 -14.66 2.63 2.09
CA ASP A 61 -14.46 2.11 3.46
C ASP A 61 -13.02 1.64 3.66
N GLU A 62 -12.45 0.96 2.68
CA GLU A 62 -11.05 0.55 2.76
C GLU A 62 -10.13 1.77 2.70
N ALA A 63 -10.46 2.76 1.88
CA ALA A 63 -9.72 4.03 1.81
C ALA A 63 -9.67 4.72 3.18
N LYS A 64 -10.81 4.78 3.87
CA LYS A 64 -10.87 5.34 5.22
C LYS A 64 -10.02 4.56 6.23
N PHE A 65 -9.99 3.24 6.10
CA PHE A 65 -9.20 2.40 6.98
C PHE A 65 -7.69 2.64 6.81
N VAL A 66 -7.22 2.83 5.57
CA VAL A 66 -5.79 3.02 5.34
C VAL A 66 -5.34 4.47 5.50
N PHE A 67 -6.24 5.43 5.35
CA PHE A 67 -5.89 6.84 5.45
C PHE A 67 -5.39 7.20 6.85
N GLU A 68 -4.32 8.00 6.91
CA GLU A 68 -3.82 8.57 8.15
C GLU A 68 -3.62 10.06 7.97
N LYS A 69 -4.06 10.83 8.97
CA LYS A 69 -3.90 12.28 8.94
C LYS A 69 -2.43 12.66 8.78
N GLY A 70 -2.17 13.54 7.85
CA GLY A 70 -0.82 14.01 7.55
C GLY A 70 -0.13 13.23 6.45
N CYS A 71 -0.70 12.16 5.92
CA CYS A 71 -0.10 11.48 4.78
C CYS A 71 -0.21 12.38 3.53
N GLU A 72 0.88 12.41 2.77
CA GLU A 72 0.98 13.20 1.54
C GLU A 72 0.82 12.33 0.31
N GLN A 73 1.20 11.07 0.41
CA GLN A 73 1.14 10.12 -0.70
C GLN A 73 0.57 8.79 -0.23
N PHE A 74 -0.29 8.22 -1.07
CA PHE A 74 -0.77 6.85 -0.93
C PHE A 74 -0.24 6.05 -2.12
N ILE A 75 0.73 5.18 -1.88
CA ILE A 75 1.39 4.42 -2.92
C ILE A 75 0.79 3.03 -2.95
N ILE A 76 0.23 2.64 -4.11
CA ILE A 76 -0.48 1.39 -4.28
C ILE A 76 0.26 0.50 -5.27
N GLY A 77 0.62 -0.70 -4.81
CA GLY A 77 0.99 -1.79 -5.69
C GLY A 77 -0.27 -2.53 -6.08
N SER A 78 -0.67 -2.42 -7.34
CA SER A 78 -1.96 -2.90 -7.83
C SER A 78 -1.98 -4.38 -8.20
N GLY A 79 -0.96 -5.14 -7.81
CA GLY A 79 -0.81 -6.56 -8.11
C GLY A 79 0.26 -6.81 -9.14
N GLN A 80 0.63 -8.08 -9.30
CA GLN A 80 1.66 -8.45 -10.27
C GLN A 80 1.22 -8.12 -11.71
N MET A 81 -0.09 -8.15 -11.96
CA MET A 81 -0.69 -7.85 -13.26
C MET A 81 -1.44 -6.52 -13.29
N GLY A 82 -1.41 -5.76 -12.18
CA GLY A 82 -1.99 -4.42 -12.14
C GLY A 82 -3.52 -4.38 -12.10
N ASN A 83 -4.17 -5.38 -11.51
CA ASN A 83 -5.63 -5.48 -11.56
C ASN A 83 -6.37 -4.64 -10.51
N VAL A 84 -5.71 -4.16 -9.46
CA VAL A 84 -6.36 -3.34 -8.43
C VAL A 84 -6.49 -1.89 -8.90
N HIS A 85 -7.65 -1.30 -8.67
CA HIS A 85 -7.88 0.12 -8.90
C HIS A 85 -8.80 0.67 -7.80
N LEU A 86 -8.91 1.98 -7.69
CA LEU A 86 -9.79 2.61 -6.72
C LEU A 86 -11.18 2.80 -7.29
N SER A 87 -12.20 2.68 -6.42
CA SER A 87 -13.54 3.14 -6.77
C SER A 87 -13.52 4.68 -6.96
N PRO A 88 -14.47 5.25 -7.72
CA PRO A 88 -14.55 6.71 -7.83
C PRO A 88 -14.68 7.41 -6.47
N GLU A 89 -15.42 6.78 -5.54
CA GLU A 89 -15.60 7.32 -4.19
C GLU A 89 -14.29 7.33 -3.39
N ALA A 90 -13.47 6.29 -3.55
CA ALA A 90 -12.16 6.21 -2.91
C ALA A 90 -11.21 7.28 -3.48
N GLU A 91 -11.20 7.45 -4.81
CA GLU A 91 -10.42 8.51 -5.45
C GLU A 91 -10.79 9.89 -4.92
N THR A 92 -12.09 10.18 -4.87
CA THR A 92 -12.60 11.45 -4.35
C THR A 92 -12.21 11.65 -2.88
N TYR A 93 -12.28 10.58 -2.10
CA TYR A 93 -11.90 10.65 -0.69
C TYR A 93 -10.46 11.12 -0.51
N PHE A 94 -9.52 10.49 -1.20
CA PHE A 94 -8.10 10.87 -1.10
C PHE A 94 -7.84 12.25 -1.66
N ALA A 95 -8.49 12.63 -2.76
CA ALA A 95 -8.36 13.98 -3.32
C ALA A 95 -8.80 15.04 -2.31
N LYS A 96 -9.93 14.83 -1.63
CA LYS A 96 -10.42 15.78 -0.61
C LYS A 96 -9.50 15.85 0.61
N LYS A 97 -8.77 14.77 0.90
CA LYS A 97 -7.81 14.74 2.02
C LYS A 97 -6.45 15.32 1.63
N GLY A 98 -6.26 15.72 0.37
CA GLY A 98 -4.99 16.23 -0.10
C GLY A 98 -3.90 15.16 -0.19
N CYS A 99 -4.28 13.89 -0.25
CA CYS A 99 -3.35 12.78 -0.33
C CYS A 99 -3.25 12.33 -1.80
N LYS A 100 -2.06 12.41 -2.38
CA LYS A 100 -1.83 12.01 -3.77
C LYS A 100 -1.74 10.50 -3.88
N VAL A 101 -2.55 9.91 -4.77
CA VAL A 101 -2.52 8.48 -5.03
C VAL A 101 -1.57 8.18 -6.17
N LEU A 102 -0.64 7.25 -5.94
CA LEU A 102 0.31 6.76 -6.95
C LEU A 102 0.07 5.26 -7.10
N LEU A 103 -0.48 4.86 -8.23
CA LEU A 103 -0.89 3.47 -8.46
C LEU A 103 -0.10 2.89 -9.63
N GLN A 104 0.57 1.77 -9.39
CA GLN A 104 1.32 1.03 -10.40
C GLN A 104 1.28 -0.46 -10.07
N PRO A 105 1.59 -1.35 -11.03
CA PRO A 105 1.79 -2.76 -10.69
C PRO A 105 2.79 -2.90 -9.54
N THR A 106 2.59 -3.91 -8.69
CA THR A 106 3.37 -4.05 -7.47
C THR A 106 4.89 -4.05 -7.69
N PRO A 107 5.44 -4.72 -8.71
CA PRO A 107 6.90 -4.65 -8.94
C PRO A 107 7.41 -3.23 -9.17
N ASP A 108 6.63 -2.38 -9.83
CA ASP A 108 7.02 -1.00 -10.11
C ASP A 108 6.76 -0.09 -8.91
N ALA A 109 5.67 -0.33 -8.19
CA ALA A 109 5.29 0.47 -7.03
C ALA A 109 6.32 0.38 -5.91
N ILE A 110 7.04 -0.73 -5.79
CA ILE A 110 8.11 -0.90 -4.82
C ILE A 110 9.18 0.19 -4.99
N GLY A 111 9.62 0.42 -6.22
CA GLY A 111 10.60 1.46 -6.49
C GLY A 111 10.09 2.87 -6.16
N VAL A 112 8.82 3.13 -6.47
CA VAL A 112 8.19 4.41 -6.13
C VAL A 112 8.17 4.61 -4.62
N PHE A 113 7.77 3.57 -3.87
CA PHE A 113 7.72 3.64 -2.41
C PHE A 113 9.09 3.88 -1.81
N ASN A 114 10.09 3.11 -2.22
CA ASN A 114 11.43 3.21 -1.66
C ASN A 114 12.08 4.57 -1.93
N LYS A 115 11.81 5.18 -3.10
CA LYS A 115 12.39 6.47 -3.47
C LYS A 115 11.68 7.67 -2.88
N SER A 116 10.43 7.52 -2.44
CA SER A 116 9.66 8.64 -1.92
C SER A 116 10.16 9.04 -0.54
N HIS A 117 10.38 10.33 -0.34
CA HIS A 117 10.71 10.93 0.95
C HIS A 117 9.53 11.67 1.57
N ALA A 118 8.35 11.61 0.93
CA ALA A 118 7.14 12.22 1.44
C ALA A 118 6.58 11.42 2.63
N LYS A 119 5.63 12.00 3.35
CA LYS A 119 4.85 11.28 4.36
C LYS A 119 3.91 10.34 3.62
N LYS A 120 4.25 9.08 3.62
CA LYS A 120 3.62 8.08 2.76
C LYS A 120 2.99 6.94 3.52
N ILE A 121 1.89 6.44 2.96
CA ILE A 121 1.29 5.15 3.32
C ILE A 121 1.31 4.27 2.07
N GLY A 122 1.25 2.97 2.26
CA GLY A 122 1.27 2.02 1.14
C GLY A 122 0.23 0.93 1.29
N LEU A 123 -0.20 0.40 0.15
CA LEU A 123 -0.99 -0.82 0.07
C LEU A 123 -0.46 -1.63 -1.08
N PHE A 124 -0.10 -2.88 -0.84
CA PHE A 124 0.52 -3.73 -1.86
C PHE A 124 -0.26 -5.03 -2.00
N HIS A 125 -0.86 -5.19 -3.18
CA HIS A 125 -1.54 -6.43 -3.59
C HIS A 125 -0.48 -7.37 -4.14
N VAL A 126 -0.41 -8.60 -3.63
CA VAL A 126 0.68 -9.53 -3.97
C VAL A 126 0.31 -10.57 -5.03
N THR A 127 -0.95 -10.70 -5.37
CA THR A 127 -1.40 -11.59 -6.45
C THR A 127 -1.72 -10.80 -7.71
N CYS A 128 -2.73 -11.17 -8.49
CA CYS A 128 -2.99 -10.46 -9.73
C CYS A 128 -3.33 -9.00 -9.56
#